data_dd21affe1ec180efaa113832fa0453b1
#
_entry.id   dd21affe1ec180efaa113832fa0453b1
#
_cell.length_a   1.000
_cell.length_b   1.000
_cell.length_c   1.000
_cell.angle_alpha   90.00
_cell.angle_beta   90.00
_cell.angle_gamma   90.00
#
_symmetry.space_group_name_H-M   'P 1'
#
loop_
_entity.id
_entity.type
_entity.pdbx_description
1 polymer ?
#
loop_
_entity_poly.entity_id
_entity_poly.type
_entity_poly.pdbx_seq_one_letter_code
_entity_poly.pdbx_strand_id
1 'polypeptide(L)'
;MSNSSASPAPLAGVKPKPRLSLGQIFFMSFGFLGIQFGFALQNGNASRILRSFGADVDQLPAFWIVAPLMGMLVQPIIGHYSDRTWNRIGRRKPYFLVGALLSSIALLFLPNAGAVASVVPALWIGAGIVMIMDASFNVAMEPFRALVADNLPDAQSTSGFAVQTFLIGVGAVAGSELPGWLAKLGFSQEAGPSGVADNIKYAFYIGAAVFIIAILVTVFFSKEYPPAQYEQYHGEQSEATKKAGLSEIFVDFKKMPRTMKQLGLVQFFSWFALFSMWVFTTDA
;
A
#
# COMPACT_ATOMS: atom_id res chain seq x y z
N MET A 1 -24.31 27.15 22.80
CA MET A 1 -23.15 27.96 22.41
C MET A 1 -22.49 27.27 21.24
N SER A 2 -22.83 27.72 20.03
CA SER A 2 -22.37 27.17 18.77
C SER A 2 -21.00 27.78 18.46
N ASN A 3 -19.91 27.04 18.69
CA ASN A 3 -18.61 27.38 18.14
C ASN A 3 -18.60 27.03 16.65
N SER A 4 -18.96 28.00 15.83
CA SER A 4 -18.67 27.98 14.41
C SER A 4 -17.15 28.14 14.26
N SER A 5 -16.45 27.04 14.06
CA SER A 5 -15.07 27.04 13.62
C SER A 5 -15.05 27.61 12.18
N ALA A 6 -14.85 28.90 12.06
CA ALA A 6 -14.60 29.54 10.80
C ALA A 6 -13.36 28.90 10.16
N SER A 7 -13.52 28.32 8.97
CA SER A 7 -12.39 27.89 8.13
C SER A 7 -11.43 29.07 7.97
N PRO A 8 -10.12 28.90 8.10
CA PRO A 8 -9.16 29.96 7.88
C PRO A 8 -9.35 30.55 6.48
N ALA A 9 -9.30 31.87 6.39
CA ALA A 9 -9.45 32.59 5.13
C ALA A 9 -8.39 32.11 4.12
N PRO A 10 -8.76 31.92 2.83
CA PRO A 10 -7.84 31.49 1.79
C PRO A 10 -6.66 32.47 1.71
N LEU A 11 -5.44 31.94 1.63
CA LEU A 11 -4.24 32.73 1.35
C LEU A 11 -4.46 33.51 0.05
N ALA A 12 -4.17 34.79 0.04
CA ALA A 12 -4.37 35.66 -1.13
C ALA A 12 -3.62 35.09 -2.34
N GLY A 13 -4.36 34.73 -3.42
CA GLY A 13 -3.81 34.19 -4.66
C GLY A 13 -3.99 32.68 -4.86
N VAL A 14 -4.42 31.92 -3.87
CA VAL A 14 -4.67 30.47 -4.00
C VAL A 14 -6.07 30.22 -4.59
N LYS A 15 -6.13 29.48 -5.69
CA LYS A 15 -7.41 29.10 -6.29
C LYS A 15 -8.02 27.91 -5.54
N PRO A 16 -9.34 27.89 -5.34
CA PRO A 16 -9.99 26.71 -4.75
C PRO A 16 -9.86 25.51 -5.69
N LYS A 17 -9.55 24.33 -5.13
CA LYS A 17 -9.56 23.07 -5.89
C LYS A 17 -10.97 22.76 -6.39
N PRO A 18 -11.15 22.22 -7.61
CA PRO A 18 -12.45 21.85 -8.12
C PRO A 18 -13.05 20.72 -7.29
N ARG A 19 -14.35 20.76 -7.07
CA ARG A 19 -15.06 19.68 -6.38
C ARG A 19 -15.13 18.45 -7.30
N LEU A 20 -14.87 17.28 -6.74
CA LEU A 20 -15.01 16.00 -7.40
C LEU A 20 -16.37 15.37 -7.08
N SER A 21 -16.97 14.67 -8.05
CA SER A 21 -18.14 13.84 -7.80
C SER A 21 -17.78 12.62 -6.93
N LEU A 22 -18.76 12.03 -6.25
CA LEU A 22 -18.53 10.81 -5.45
C LEU A 22 -17.98 9.66 -6.30
N GLY A 23 -18.43 9.54 -7.57
CA GLY A 23 -17.89 8.55 -8.51
C GLY A 23 -16.42 8.79 -8.83
N GLN A 24 -16.00 10.04 -9.02
CA GLN A 24 -14.59 10.39 -9.25
C GLN A 24 -13.74 10.07 -8.02
N ILE A 25 -14.23 10.38 -6.81
CA ILE A 25 -13.55 10.05 -5.54
C ILE A 25 -13.43 8.53 -5.40
N PHE A 26 -14.49 7.78 -5.70
CA PHE A 26 -14.51 6.32 -5.64
C PHE A 26 -13.46 5.70 -6.58
N PHE A 27 -13.49 6.05 -7.87
CA PHE A 27 -12.54 5.51 -8.84
C PHE A 27 -11.10 5.96 -8.57
N MET A 28 -10.90 7.19 -8.12
CA MET A 28 -9.58 7.67 -7.70
C MET A 28 -9.03 6.86 -6.52
N SER A 29 -9.89 6.41 -5.59
CA SER A 29 -9.50 5.64 -4.40
C SER A 29 -9.50 4.13 -4.63
N PHE A 30 -9.97 3.64 -5.79
CA PHE A 30 -10.23 2.22 -6.04
C PHE A 30 -9.00 1.33 -5.91
N GLY A 31 -7.81 1.85 -6.23
CA GLY A 31 -6.56 1.11 -6.09
C GLY A 31 -6.25 0.67 -4.65
N PHE A 32 -6.80 1.36 -3.63
CA PHE A 32 -6.65 0.91 -2.24
C PHE A 32 -7.31 -0.44 -1.98
N LEU A 33 -8.41 -0.74 -2.67
CA LEU A 33 -9.01 -2.07 -2.61
C LEU A 33 -7.99 -3.13 -3.04
N GLY A 34 -7.33 -2.93 -4.18
CA GLY A 34 -6.32 -3.87 -4.70
C GLY A 34 -5.10 -4.01 -3.78
N ILE A 35 -4.56 -2.89 -3.29
CA ILE A 35 -3.43 -2.88 -2.37
C ILE A 35 -3.78 -3.68 -1.10
N GLN A 36 -4.94 -3.38 -0.51
CA GLN A 36 -5.35 -4.02 0.74
C GLN A 36 -5.72 -5.49 0.56
N PHE A 37 -6.27 -5.85 -0.61
CA PHE A 37 -6.51 -7.22 -1.00
C PHE A 37 -5.20 -8.03 -1.02
N GLY A 38 -4.15 -7.49 -1.66
CA GLY A 38 -2.82 -8.12 -1.70
C GLY A 38 -2.19 -8.25 -0.32
N PHE A 39 -2.27 -7.20 0.52
CA PHE A 39 -1.81 -7.26 1.92
C PHE A 39 -2.53 -8.32 2.73
N ALA A 40 -3.85 -8.43 2.60
CA ALA A 40 -4.63 -9.42 3.34
C ALA A 40 -4.26 -10.85 2.94
N LEU A 41 -4.07 -11.11 1.64
CA LEU A 41 -3.58 -12.40 1.16
C LEU A 41 -2.20 -12.73 1.73
N GLN A 42 -1.26 -11.78 1.70
CA GLN A 42 0.07 -11.98 2.25
C GLN A 42 0.01 -12.26 3.74
N ASN A 43 -0.61 -11.37 4.52
CA ASN A 43 -0.65 -11.47 5.97
C ASN A 43 -1.33 -12.76 6.46
N GLY A 44 -2.39 -13.19 5.78
CA GLY A 44 -3.12 -14.40 6.14
C GLY A 44 -2.44 -15.71 5.70
N ASN A 45 -1.51 -15.68 4.74
CA ASN A 45 -1.02 -16.92 4.13
C ASN A 45 0.51 -17.02 4.01
N ALA A 46 1.27 -15.91 4.14
CA ALA A 46 2.73 -15.97 3.94
C ALA A 46 3.42 -16.92 4.93
N SER A 47 3.07 -16.87 6.22
CA SER A 47 3.60 -17.82 7.21
C SER A 47 3.31 -19.26 6.85
N ARG A 48 2.08 -19.56 6.40
CA ARG A 48 1.69 -20.91 5.97
C ARG A 48 2.48 -21.36 4.76
N ILE A 49 2.69 -20.49 3.77
CA ILE A 49 3.50 -20.78 2.58
C ILE A 49 4.97 -21.00 2.97
N LEU A 50 5.55 -20.13 3.80
CA LEU A 50 6.95 -20.30 4.26
C LEU A 50 7.14 -21.59 5.06
N ARG A 51 6.18 -21.94 5.90
CA ARG A 51 6.20 -23.25 6.62
C ARG A 51 6.14 -24.44 5.67
N SER A 52 5.35 -24.37 4.59
CA SER A 52 5.33 -25.44 3.58
C SER A 52 6.67 -25.56 2.83
N PHE A 53 7.50 -24.51 2.84
CA PHE A 53 8.86 -24.52 2.31
C PHE A 53 9.93 -24.88 3.36
N GLY A 54 9.53 -25.26 4.58
CA GLY A 54 10.41 -25.75 5.62
C GLY A 54 10.81 -24.69 6.65
N ALA A 55 10.10 -23.56 6.77
CA ALA A 55 10.34 -22.61 7.86
C ALA A 55 9.89 -23.20 9.21
N ASP A 56 10.75 -23.15 10.22
CA ASP A 56 10.37 -23.42 11.59
C ASP A 56 9.53 -22.28 12.16
N VAL A 57 8.63 -22.58 13.09
CA VAL A 57 7.76 -21.57 13.74
C VAL A 57 8.59 -20.48 14.39
N ASP A 58 9.71 -20.85 15.01
CA ASP A 58 10.62 -19.93 15.70
C ASP A 58 11.34 -18.95 14.75
N GLN A 59 11.40 -19.27 13.46
CA GLN A 59 12.00 -18.42 12.41
C GLN A 59 11.02 -17.38 11.86
N LEU A 60 9.71 -17.61 11.94
CA LEU A 60 8.69 -16.74 11.36
C LEU A 60 8.78 -15.29 11.84
N PRO A 61 9.02 -14.98 13.13
CA PRO A 61 9.15 -13.61 13.59
C PRO A 61 10.28 -12.84 12.88
N ALA A 62 11.37 -13.51 12.51
CA ALA A 62 12.48 -12.90 11.80
C ALA A 62 12.08 -12.50 10.36
N PHE A 63 11.25 -13.28 9.69
CA PHE A 63 10.71 -12.90 8.37
C PHE A 63 9.70 -11.75 8.46
N TRP A 64 8.89 -11.71 9.51
CA TRP A 64 7.90 -10.63 9.71
C TRP A 64 8.51 -9.26 10.07
N ILE A 65 9.73 -9.22 10.63
CA ILE A 65 10.42 -7.96 10.91
C ILE A 65 10.76 -7.18 9.63
N VAL A 66 10.84 -7.87 8.49
CA VAL A 66 11.14 -7.25 7.19
C VAL A 66 10.03 -6.28 6.76
N ALA A 67 8.76 -6.60 7.01
CA ALA A 67 7.64 -5.76 6.61
C ALA A 67 7.70 -4.34 7.20
N PRO A 68 7.82 -4.12 8.52
CA PRO A 68 7.96 -2.78 9.08
C PRO A 68 9.28 -2.10 8.66
N LEU A 69 10.37 -2.84 8.46
CA LEU A 69 11.62 -2.28 7.95
C LEU A 69 11.45 -1.75 6.52
N MET A 70 10.79 -2.51 5.64
CA MET A 70 10.49 -2.05 4.29
C MET A 70 9.59 -0.81 4.30
N GLY A 71 8.56 -0.77 5.15
CA GLY A 71 7.74 0.42 5.34
C GLY A 71 8.54 1.64 5.77
N MET A 72 9.40 1.47 6.77
CA MET A 72 10.22 2.55 7.32
C MET A 72 11.26 3.09 6.32
N LEU A 73 11.81 2.24 5.46
CA LEU A 73 12.84 2.61 4.48
C LEU A 73 12.23 3.08 3.17
N VAL A 74 11.27 2.32 2.63
CA VAL A 74 10.74 2.55 1.27
C VAL A 74 9.81 3.75 1.23
N GLN A 75 8.93 3.93 2.22
CA GLN A 75 7.92 5.00 2.19
C GLN A 75 8.54 6.41 2.13
N PRO A 76 9.53 6.79 2.98
CA PRO A 76 10.15 8.12 2.88
C PRO A 76 10.89 8.34 1.56
N ILE A 77 11.55 7.29 1.04
CA ILE A 77 12.28 7.38 -0.22
C ILE A 77 11.30 7.61 -1.38
N ILE A 78 10.25 6.80 -1.45
CA ILE A 78 9.25 6.90 -2.50
C ILE A 78 8.43 8.19 -2.39
N GLY A 79 8.07 8.60 -1.17
CA GLY A 79 7.43 9.90 -0.93
C GLY A 79 8.28 11.04 -1.51
N HIS A 80 9.54 11.10 -1.10
CA HIS A 80 10.49 12.11 -1.56
C HIS A 80 10.62 12.16 -3.09
N TYR A 81 10.81 11.01 -3.75
CA TYR A 81 10.95 10.98 -5.21
C TYR A 81 9.63 11.23 -5.94
N SER A 82 8.51 10.71 -5.44
CA SER A 82 7.22 10.90 -6.08
C SER A 82 6.77 12.37 -6.06
N ASP A 83 7.13 13.12 -5.02
CA ASP A 83 6.82 14.54 -4.94
C ASP A 83 7.61 15.39 -5.95
N ARG A 84 8.80 14.91 -6.36
CA ARG A 84 9.73 15.59 -7.26
C ARG A 84 9.68 15.09 -8.71
N THR A 85 8.88 14.08 -8.98
CA THR A 85 8.72 13.54 -10.34
C THR A 85 7.55 14.23 -11.04
N TRP A 86 7.75 14.52 -12.34
CA TRP A 86 6.65 14.85 -13.24
C TRP A 86 6.94 14.26 -14.61
N ASN A 87 6.03 13.44 -15.12
CA ASN A 87 6.13 12.85 -16.46
C ASN A 87 4.77 12.88 -17.19
N ARG A 88 4.72 12.26 -18.38
CA ARG A 88 3.52 12.27 -19.25
C ARG A 88 2.27 11.64 -18.61
N ILE A 89 2.44 10.72 -17.68
CA ILE A 89 1.31 10.03 -17.01
C ILE A 89 0.97 10.65 -15.65
N GLY A 90 1.81 11.53 -15.13
CA GLY A 90 1.60 12.25 -13.88
C GLY A 90 2.82 12.23 -12.97
N ARG A 91 2.64 12.66 -11.74
CA ARG A 91 3.66 12.73 -10.68
C ARG A 91 3.75 11.41 -9.91
N ARG A 92 2.62 10.93 -9.41
CA ARG A 92 2.52 9.77 -8.52
C ARG A 92 2.18 8.47 -9.22
N LYS A 93 1.45 8.54 -10.35
CA LYS A 93 1.01 7.36 -11.12
C LYS A 93 2.11 6.40 -11.52
N PRO A 94 3.32 6.85 -11.95
CA PRO A 94 4.40 5.92 -12.28
C PRO A 94 4.79 5.01 -11.15
N TYR A 95 4.84 5.55 -9.93
CA TYR A 95 5.27 4.80 -8.74
C TYR A 95 4.28 3.72 -8.36
N PHE A 96 2.98 4.03 -8.31
CA PHE A 96 2.02 2.97 -8.00
C PHE A 96 1.79 1.98 -9.15
N LEU A 97 2.07 2.36 -10.41
CA LEU A 97 2.12 1.39 -11.51
C LEU A 97 3.30 0.42 -11.35
N VAL A 98 4.50 0.92 -11.05
CA VAL A 98 5.67 0.09 -10.80
C VAL A 98 5.45 -0.79 -9.57
N GLY A 99 4.96 -0.20 -8.46
CA GLY A 99 4.63 -0.96 -7.27
C GLY A 99 3.59 -2.05 -7.53
N ALA A 100 2.53 -1.74 -8.29
CA ALA A 100 1.50 -2.72 -8.66
C ALA A 100 2.03 -3.85 -9.53
N LEU A 101 2.87 -3.53 -10.50
CA LEU A 101 3.48 -4.55 -11.37
C LEU A 101 4.36 -5.50 -10.56
N LEU A 102 5.27 -4.96 -9.74
CA LEU A 102 6.15 -5.75 -8.90
C LEU A 102 5.39 -6.58 -7.87
N SER A 103 4.36 -5.98 -7.23
CA SER A 103 3.50 -6.69 -6.28
C SER A 103 2.72 -7.82 -6.94
N SER A 104 2.16 -7.59 -8.13
CA SER A 104 1.42 -8.62 -8.86
C SER A 104 2.33 -9.76 -9.30
N ILE A 105 3.54 -9.46 -9.76
CA ILE A 105 4.55 -10.47 -10.07
C ILE A 105 4.91 -11.26 -8.81
N ALA A 106 5.18 -10.59 -7.69
CA ALA A 106 5.53 -11.26 -6.44
C ALA A 106 4.39 -12.15 -5.91
N LEU A 107 3.13 -11.70 -6.01
CA LEU A 107 1.95 -12.52 -5.69
C LEU A 107 1.85 -13.78 -6.55
N LEU A 108 2.19 -13.69 -7.85
CA LEU A 108 2.20 -14.87 -8.73
C LEU A 108 3.33 -15.83 -8.38
N PHE A 109 4.51 -15.33 -8.02
CA PHE A 109 5.68 -16.16 -7.79
C PHE A 109 5.71 -16.79 -6.40
N LEU A 110 5.18 -16.15 -5.36
CA LEU A 110 5.25 -16.66 -3.99
C LEU A 110 4.73 -18.11 -3.84
N PRO A 111 3.52 -18.46 -4.28
CA PRO A 111 3.02 -19.83 -4.15
C PRO A 111 3.73 -20.83 -5.08
N ASN A 112 4.55 -20.34 -6.01
CA ASN A 112 5.30 -21.17 -6.95
C ASN A 112 6.81 -21.22 -6.62
N ALA A 113 7.25 -20.65 -5.51
CA ALA A 113 8.67 -20.60 -5.14
C ALA A 113 9.29 -22.01 -5.03
N GLY A 114 8.50 -23.00 -4.58
CA GLY A 114 8.94 -24.40 -4.54
C GLY A 114 9.23 -25.01 -5.91
N ALA A 115 8.52 -24.59 -6.95
CA ALA A 115 8.71 -25.10 -8.31
C ALA A 115 9.99 -24.58 -8.99
N VAL A 116 10.50 -23.42 -8.56
CA VAL A 116 11.74 -22.80 -9.09
C VAL A 116 12.96 -23.05 -8.20
N ALA A 117 12.80 -23.80 -7.11
CA ALA A 117 13.85 -24.13 -6.15
C ALA A 117 14.76 -25.25 -6.66
N SER A 118 15.67 -24.94 -7.59
CA SER A 118 16.65 -25.90 -8.12
C SER A 118 18.01 -25.82 -7.43
N VAL A 119 18.46 -24.63 -7.07
CA VAL A 119 19.79 -24.37 -6.48
C VAL A 119 19.67 -23.74 -5.09
N VAL A 120 18.69 -22.86 -4.93
CA VAL A 120 18.41 -22.20 -3.65
C VAL A 120 17.18 -22.83 -3.00
N PRO A 121 17.21 -23.16 -1.69
CA PRO A 121 16.05 -23.71 -1.01
C PRO A 121 14.80 -22.82 -1.15
N ALA A 122 13.63 -23.44 -1.35
CA ALA A 122 12.35 -22.75 -1.57
C ALA A 122 12.04 -21.71 -0.48
N LEU A 123 12.44 -21.99 0.76
CA LEU A 123 12.29 -21.07 1.88
C LEU A 123 12.94 -19.70 1.62
N TRP A 124 14.18 -19.68 1.17
CA TRP A 124 14.89 -18.41 0.92
C TRP A 124 14.36 -17.67 -0.30
N ILE A 125 13.92 -18.40 -1.34
CA ILE A 125 13.23 -17.81 -2.47
C ILE A 125 11.91 -17.21 -2.02
N GLY A 126 11.10 -17.93 -1.24
CA GLY A 126 9.83 -17.45 -0.69
C GLY A 126 10.01 -16.22 0.20
N ALA A 127 11.00 -16.24 1.11
CA ALA A 127 11.31 -15.12 1.97
C ALA A 127 11.74 -13.87 1.17
N GLY A 128 12.57 -14.04 0.14
CA GLY A 128 12.97 -12.96 -0.76
C GLY A 128 11.78 -12.38 -1.53
N ILE A 129 10.85 -13.22 -1.99
CA ILE A 129 9.62 -12.77 -2.65
C ILE A 129 8.72 -11.99 -1.69
N VAL A 130 8.56 -12.45 -0.44
CA VAL A 130 7.80 -11.71 0.60
C VAL A 130 8.43 -10.34 0.84
N MET A 131 9.74 -10.24 0.94
CA MET A 131 10.45 -8.96 1.10
C MET A 131 10.22 -8.02 -0.09
N ILE A 132 10.30 -8.54 -1.31
CA ILE A 132 10.02 -7.76 -2.54
C ILE A 132 8.56 -7.31 -2.55
N MET A 133 7.65 -8.17 -2.13
CA MET A 133 6.21 -7.87 -2.06
C MET A 133 5.93 -6.75 -1.06
N ASP A 134 6.50 -6.80 0.15
CA ASP A 134 6.39 -5.74 1.17
C ASP A 134 6.94 -4.41 0.65
N ALA A 135 8.12 -4.42 0.05
CA ALA A 135 8.70 -3.23 -0.56
C ALA A 135 7.78 -2.66 -1.65
N SER A 136 7.27 -3.51 -2.53
CA SER A 136 6.44 -3.13 -3.68
C SER A 136 5.07 -2.57 -3.25
N PHE A 137 4.46 -3.12 -2.21
CA PHE A 137 3.23 -2.57 -1.62
C PHE A 137 3.47 -1.15 -1.09
N ASN A 138 4.58 -0.91 -0.41
CA ASN A 138 4.94 0.41 0.09
C ASN A 138 5.24 1.40 -1.03
N VAL A 139 5.87 0.94 -2.14
CA VAL A 139 6.08 1.76 -3.35
C VAL A 139 4.75 2.23 -3.95
N ALA A 140 3.71 1.37 -3.93
CA ALA A 140 2.39 1.73 -4.43
C ALA A 140 1.62 2.62 -3.44
N MET A 141 1.65 2.28 -2.15
CA MET A 141 0.75 2.83 -1.12
C MET A 141 1.02 4.29 -0.81
N GLU A 142 2.29 4.70 -0.68
CA GLU A 142 2.65 6.05 -0.24
C GLU A 142 2.22 7.13 -1.24
N PRO A 143 2.60 7.06 -2.55
CA PRO A 143 2.15 8.04 -3.52
C PRO A 143 0.62 8.03 -3.70
N PHE A 144 -0.01 6.88 -3.44
CA PHE A 144 -1.44 6.74 -3.56
C PHE A 144 -2.21 7.52 -2.48
N ARG A 145 -1.76 7.45 -1.23
CA ARG A 145 -2.33 8.26 -0.13
C ARG A 145 -2.23 9.75 -0.44
N ALA A 146 -1.08 10.17 -0.91
CA ALA A 146 -0.83 11.54 -1.25
C ALA A 146 -1.67 12.01 -2.47
N LEU A 147 -1.95 11.14 -3.46
CA LEU A 147 -2.84 11.46 -4.59
C LEU A 147 -4.23 11.92 -4.12
N VAL A 148 -4.81 11.21 -3.16
CA VAL A 148 -6.14 11.55 -2.61
C VAL A 148 -6.10 12.91 -1.91
N ALA A 149 -5.09 13.16 -1.07
CA ALA A 149 -4.92 14.44 -0.37
C ALA A 149 -4.68 15.62 -1.33
N ASP A 150 -3.87 15.41 -2.38
CA ASP A 150 -3.54 16.46 -3.35
C ASP A 150 -4.74 16.90 -4.19
N ASN A 151 -5.61 15.95 -4.55
CA ASN A 151 -6.70 16.20 -5.49
C ASN A 151 -7.98 16.73 -4.84
N LEU A 152 -8.20 16.47 -3.55
CA LEU A 152 -9.42 16.87 -2.89
C LEU A 152 -9.33 18.28 -2.29
N PRO A 153 -10.39 19.11 -2.42
CA PRO A 153 -10.54 20.30 -1.61
C PRO A 153 -10.81 19.91 -0.14
N ASP A 154 -10.43 20.78 0.81
CA ASP A 154 -10.57 20.52 2.25
C ASP A 154 -11.98 20.11 2.64
N ALA A 155 -13.00 20.74 2.02
CA ALA A 155 -14.40 20.42 2.25
C ALA A 155 -14.81 18.97 1.86
N GLN A 156 -14.03 18.29 1.02
CA GLN A 156 -14.27 16.91 0.58
C GLN A 156 -13.27 15.91 1.15
N SER A 157 -12.25 16.34 1.88
CA SER A 157 -11.20 15.46 2.43
C SER A 157 -11.78 14.36 3.31
N THR A 158 -12.73 14.69 4.20
CA THR A 158 -13.40 13.68 5.05
C THR A 158 -14.11 12.62 4.23
N SER A 159 -14.85 13.02 3.19
CA SER A 159 -15.54 12.07 2.31
C SER A 159 -14.57 11.23 1.50
N GLY A 160 -13.46 11.82 1.04
CA GLY A 160 -12.40 11.13 0.32
C GLY A 160 -11.75 10.03 1.16
N PHE A 161 -11.35 10.37 2.37
CA PHE A 161 -10.77 9.39 3.30
C PHE A 161 -11.77 8.34 3.76
N ALA A 162 -13.07 8.68 3.89
CA ALA A 162 -14.12 7.70 4.20
C ALA A 162 -14.28 6.66 3.08
N VAL A 163 -14.33 7.10 1.82
CA VAL A 163 -14.37 6.20 0.64
C VAL A 163 -13.12 5.34 0.56
N GLN A 164 -11.95 5.93 0.80
CA GLN A 164 -10.69 5.20 0.85
C GLN A 164 -10.72 4.10 1.92
N THR A 165 -11.12 4.44 3.15
CA THR A 165 -11.21 3.48 4.27
C THR A 165 -12.21 2.37 4.00
N PHE A 166 -13.35 2.69 3.38
CA PHE A 166 -14.31 1.69 2.94
C PHE A 166 -13.70 0.70 1.95
N LEU A 167 -13.01 1.19 0.92
CA LEU A 167 -12.35 0.34 -0.08
C LEU A 167 -11.21 -0.50 0.51
N ILE A 168 -10.46 0.04 1.48
CA ILE A 168 -9.48 -0.69 2.28
C ILE A 168 -10.16 -1.87 3.00
N GLY A 169 -11.28 -1.61 3.69
CA GLY A 169 -12.03 -2.64 4.41
C GLY A 169 -12.55 -3.74 3.49
N VAL A 170 -13.14 -3.36 2.36
CA VAL A 170 -13.63 -4.33 1.34
C VAL A 170 -12.48 -5.18 0.81
N GLY A 171 -11.35 -4.56 0.46
CA GLY A 171 -10.17 -5.27 -0.02
C GLY A 171 -9.60 -6.25 1.03
N ALA A 172 -9.52 -5.81 2.29
CA ALA A 172 -9.03 -6.64 3.38
C ALA A 172 -9.91 -7.87 3.61
N VAL A 173 -11.23 -7.70 3.72
CA VAL A 173 -12.17 -8.80 3.92
C VAL A 173 -12.13 -9.76 2.74
N ALA A 174 -12.25 -9.24 1.51
CA ALA A 174 -12.27 -10.08 0.31
C ALA A 174 -10.94 -10.85 0.13
N GLY A 175 -9.79 -10.21 0.40
CA GLY A 175 -8.48 -10.86 0.31
C GLY A 175 -8.30 -11.96 1.37
N SER A 176 -8.72 -11.70 2.62
CA SER A 176 -8.61 -12.67 3.70
C SER A 176 -9.51 -13.90 3.48
N GLU A 177 -10.74 -13.69 3.00
CA GLU A 177 -11.74 -14.75 2.83
C GLU A 177 -11.57 -15.54 1.53
N LEU A 178 -10.86 -15.02 0.53
CA LEU A 178 -10.78 -15.63 -0.79
C LEU A 178 -10.28 -17.08 -0.77
N PRO A 179 -9.21 -17.46 -0.03
CA PRO A 179 -8.79 -18.85 0.05
C PRO A 179 -9.89 -19.78 0.60
N GLY A 180 -10.65 -19.30 1.59
CA GLY A 180 -11.80 -20.02 2.16
C GLY A 180 -12.95 -20.18 1.17
N TRP A 181 -13.25 -19.16 0.37
CA TRP A 181 -14.28 -19.24 -0.68
C TRP A 181 -13.87 -20.22 -1.77
N LEU A 182 -12.61 -20.21 -2.20
CA LEU A 182 -12.10 -21.17 -3.19
C LEU A 182 -12.14 -22.60 -2.67
N ALA A 183 -11.85 -22.84 -1.38
CA ALA A 183 -12.01 -24.15 -0.77
C ALA A 183 -13.47 -24.64 -0.83
N LYS A 184 -14.44 -23.76 -0.55
CA LYS A 184 -15.87 -24.08 -0.67
C LYS A 184 -16.31 -24.35 -2.11
N LEU A 185 -15.61 -23.79 -3.10
CA LEU A 185 -15.82 -24.06 -4.53
C LEU A 185 -15.13 -25.34 -5.03
N GLY A 186 -14.48 -26.10 -4.13
CA GLY A 186 -13.88 -27.39 -4.44
C GLY A 186 -12.38 -27.35 -4.76
N PHE A 187 -11.69 -26.21 -4.58
CA PHE A 187 -10.23 -26.17 -4.70
C PHE A 187 -9.57 -26.91 -3.53
N SER A 188 -8.57 -27.73 -3.83
CA SER A 188 -7.87 -28.54 -2.83
C SER A 188 -7.22 -27.66 -1.75
N GLN A 189 -7.35 -28.10 -0.50
CA GLN A 189 -6.66 -27.55 0.66
C GLN A 189 -5.38 -28.33 1.01
N GLU A 190 -5.13 -29.44 0.32
CA GLU A 190 -3.91 -30.23 0.47
C GLU A 190 -2.78 -29.63 -0.36
N ALA A 191 -1.55 -29.77 0.14
CA ALA A 191 -0.37 -29.28 -0.55
C ALA A 191 -0.20 -30.00 -1.90
N GLY A 192 -0.21 -29.21 -2.97
CA GLY A 192 0.07 -29.71 -4.32
C GLY A 192 1.57 -29.92 -4.59
N PRO A 193 1.97 -30.19 -5.84
CA PRO A 193 3.37 -30.43 -6.22
C PRO A 193 4.32 -29.25 -5.91
N SER A 194 3.78 -28.02 -5.79
CA SER A 194 4.55 -26.81 -5.41
C SER A 194 4.75 -26.66 -3.90
N GLY A 195 4.21 -27.56 -3.09
CA GLY A 195 4.19 -27.45 -1.62
C GLY A 195 3.07 -26.56 -1.08
N VAL A 196 2.31 -25.87 -1.94
CA VAL A 196 1.23 -24.94 -1.55
C VAL A 196 -0.11 -25.49 -2.03
N ALA A 197 -1.15 -25.37 -1.20
CA ALA A 197 -2.51 -25.81 -1.53
C ALA A 197 -3.11 -24.97 -2.68
N ASP A 198 -3.92 -25.62 -3.53
CA ASP A 198 -4.47 -24.97 -4.72
C ASP A 198 -5.38 -23.78 -4.39
N ASN A 199 -6.20 -23.86 -3.32
CA ASN A 199 -7.04 -22.75 -2.89
C ASN A 199 -6.22 -21.49 -2.55
N ILE A 200 -5.05 -21.64 -1.95
CA ILE A 200 -4.13 -20.54 -1.66
C ILE A 200 -3.47 -20.05 -2.95
N LYS A 201 -2.96 -20.97 -3.76
CA LYS A 201 -2.28 -20.66 -5.02
C LYS A 201 -3.17 -19.84 -5.96
N TYR A 202 -4.39 -20.30 -6.20
CA TYR A 202 -5.35 -19.57 -7.04
C TYR A 202 -5.83 -18.26 -6.39
N ALA A 203 -5.93 -18.19 -5.06
CA ALA A 203 -6.21 -16.91 -4.37
C ALA A 203 -5.13 -15.88 -4.66
N PHE A 204 -3.86 -16.25 -4.67
CA PHE A 204 -2.75 -15.35 -5.00
C PHE A 204 -2.77 -14.91 -6.47
N TYR A 205 -3.15 -15.80 -7.40
CA TYR A 205 -3.31 -15.44 -8.82
C TYR A 205 -4.45 -14.45 -9.04
N ILE A 206 -5.59 -14.67 -8.41
CA ILE A 206 -6.71 -13.72 -8.42
C ILE A 206 -6.30 -12.41 -7.76
N GLY A 207 -5.59 -12.48 -6.64
CA GLY A 207 -5.07 -11.30 -5.95
C GLY A 207 -4.14 -10.46 -6.81
N ALA A 208 -3.25 -11.09 -7.57
CA ALA A 208 -2.38 -10.39 -8.51
C ALA A 208 -3.19 -9.65 -9.60
N ALA A 209 -4.22 -10.31 -10.15
CA ALA A 209 -5.11 -9.71 -11.13
C ALA A 209 -5.93 -8.56 -10.53
N VAL A 210 -6.52 -8.74 -9.35
CA VAL A 210 -7.29 -7.71 -8.65
C VAL A 210 -6.41 -6.51 -8.34
N PHE A 211 -5.17 -6.74 -7.87
CA PHE A 211 -4.24 -5.67 -7.54
C PHE A 211 -3.94 -4.79 -8.76
N ILE A 212 -3.49 -5.38 -9.85
CA ILE A 212 -3.11 -4.62 -11.05
C ILE A 212 -4.33 -3.93 -11.69
N ILE A 213 -5.49 -4.61 -11.76
CA ILE A 213 -6.72 -4.04 -12.30
C ILE A 213 -7.17 -2.84 -11.47
N ALA A 214 -7.18 -2.95 -10.14
CA ALA A 214 -7.60 -1.86 -9.26
C ALA A 214 -6.71 -0.62 -9.42
N ILE A 215 -5.39 -0.81 -9.53
CA ILE A 215 -4.46 0.29 -9.79
C ILE A 215 -4.70 0.90 -11.18
N LEU A 216 -4.87 0.08 -12.22
CA LEU A 216 -5.16 0.57 -13.57
C LEU A 216 -6.44 1.39 -13.61
N VAL A 217 -7.51 0.96 -12.94
CA VAL A 217 -8.74 1.74 -12.79
C VAL A 217 -8.43 3.12 -12.23
N THR A 218 -7.69 3.19 -11.13
CA THR A 218 -7.30 4.50 -10.56
C THR A 218 -6.45 5.32 -11.53
N VAL A 219 -5.47 4.72 -12.21
CA VAL A 219 -4.62 5.43 -13.17
C VAL A 219 -5.43 6.06 -14.30
N PHE A 220 -6.41 5.34 -14.83
CA PHE A 220 -7.24 5.82 -15.94
C PHE A 220 -8.27 6.86 -15.50
N PHE A 221 -8.88 6.70 -14.34
CA PHE A 221 -9.98 7.57 -13.89
C PHE A 221 -9.52 8.73 -12.99
N SER A 222 -8.29 8.73 -12.46
CA SER A 222 -7.76 9.88 -11.72
C SER A 222 -7.06 10.87 -12.63
N LYS A 223 -7.08 12.14 -12.24
CA LYS A 223 -6.30 13.21 -12.86
C LYS A 223 -5.31 13.75 -11.84
N GLU A 224 -4.11 14.08 -12.28
CA GLU A 224 -3.15 14.79 -11.47
C GLU A 224 -2.95 16.21 -12.03
N TYR A 225 -2.72 17.17 -11.15
CA TYR A 225 -2.52 18.56 -11.56
C TYR A 225 -1.07 18.76 -12.03
N PRO A 226 -0.86 19.34 -13.24
CA PRO A 226 0.47 19.79 -13.67
C PRO A 226 1.10 20.76 -12.65
N PRO A 227 2.44 20.84 -12.56
CA PRO A 227 3.14 21.66 -11.57
C PRO A 227 2.60 23.09 -11.47
N ALA A 228 2.35 23.75 -12.60
CA ALA A 228 1.82 25.11 -12.61
C ALA A 228 0.38 25.22 -12.05
N GLN A 229 -0.46 24.19 -12.19
CA GLN A 229 -1.79 24.16 -11.60
C GLN A 229 -1.71 23.77 -10.11
N TYR A 230 -0.80 22.86 -9.78
CA TYR A 230 -0.53 22.47 -8.40
C TYR A 230 -0.17 23.69 -7.55
N GLU A 231 0.75 24.54 -8.03
CA GLU A 231 1.14 25.79 -7.38
C GLU A 231 -0.04 26.76 -7.17
N GLN A 232 -0.93 26.84 -8.16
CA GLN A 232 -2.14 27.67 -8.05
C GLN A 232 -3.12 27.21 -6.97
N TYR A 233 -3.20 25.89 -6.72
CA TYR A 233 -4.12 25.29 -5.76
C TYR A 233 -3.54 25.15 -4.35
N HIS A 234 -2.22 25.08 -4.21
CA HIS A 234 -1.55 24.87 -2.92
C HIS A 234 -0.82 26.12 -2.40
N GLY A 235 -0.59 27.12 -3.25
CA GLY A 235 0.12 28.35 -2.86
C GLY A 235 1.62 28.17 -2.61
N GLU A 236 2.14 26.96 -2.84
CA GLU A 236 3.53 26.61 -2.65
C GLU A 236 4.15 26.17 -3.99
N GLN A 237 5.44 26.45 -4.19
CA GLN A 237 6.14 25.95 -5.36
C GLN A 237 6.15 24.42 -5.39
N SER A 238 5.85 23.85 -6.56
CA SER A 238 5.89 22.40 -6.75
C SER A 238 7.31 21.88 -6.46
N GLU A 239 7.41 20.89 -5.59
CA GLU A 239 8.69 20.19 -5.31
C GLU A 239 9.32 19.56 -6.56
N ALA A 240 8.52 19.36 -7.65
CA ALA A 240 9.00 18.82 -8.91
C ALA A 240 10.15 19.60 -9.57
N THR A 241 10.38 20.83 -9.14
CA THR A 241 11.48 21.70 -9.62
C THR A 241 12.71 21.68 -8.73
N LYS A 242 12.64 21.09 -7.53
CA LYS A 242 13.75 21.08 -6.57
C LYS A 242 14.64 19.85 -6.75
N LYS A 243 15.93 20.06 -6.92
CA LYS A 243 16.94 19.00 -6.82
C LYS A 243 17.31 18.84 -5.35
N ALA A 244 16.76 17.82 -4.70
CA ALA A 244 17.10 17.52 -3.33
C ALA A 244 17.70 16.13 -3.21
N GLY A 245 18.67 15.99 -2.31
CA GLY A 245 19.32 14.71 -2.02
C GLY A 245 18.59 13.94 -0.92
N LEU A 246 18.83 12.64 -0.81
CA LEU A 246 18.30 11.79 0.27
C LEU A 246 18.61 12.31 1.67
N SER A 247 19.65 13.13 1.83
CA SER A 247 19.98 13.79 3.10
C SER A 247 18.89 14.73 3.62
N GLU A 248 18.03 15.26 2.75
CA GLU A 248 16.90 16.10 3.17
C GLU A 248 15.87 15.32 3.98
N ILE A 249 15.66 14.05 3.70
CA ILE A 249 14.77 13.17 4.49
C ILE A 249 15.16 13.22 5.97
N PHE A 250 16.45 13.16 6.29
CA PHE A 250 16.93 13.24 7.67
C PHE A 250 16.76 14.64 8.28
N VAL A 251 16.91 15.68 7.46
CA VAL A 251 16.71 17.06 7.91
C VAL A 251 15.23 17.30 8.21
N ASP A 252 14.35 16.84 7.35
CA ASP A 252 12.89 17.00 7.52
C ASP A 252 12.38 16.18 8.71
N PHE A 253 12.94 14.99 8.94
CA PHE A 253 12.64 14.19 10.13
C PHE A 253 13.02 14.93 11.43
N LYS A 254 14.17 15.61 11.45
CA LYS A 254 14.59 16.42 12.61
C LYS A 254 13.68 17.62 12.83
N LYS A 255 13.20 18.26 11.75
CA LYS A 255 12.30 19.43 11.78
C LYS A 255 10.83 19.08 12.04
N MET A 256 10.50 17.77 12.15
CA MET A 256 9.14 17.29 12.36
C MET A 256 8.45 18.02 13.53
N PRO A 257 7.23 18.54 13.36
CA PRO A 257 6.46 19.22 14.41
C PRO A 257 6.26 18.34 15.65
N ARG A 258 6.17 18.96 16.82
CA ARG A 258 5.99 18.26 18.10
C ARG A 258 4.78 17.31 18.10
N THR A 259 3.66 17.78 17.53
CA THR A 259 2.44 16.97 17.40
C THR A 259 2.65 15.71 16.58
N MET A 260 3.39 15.78 15.46
CA MET A 260 3.69 14.60 14.65
C MET A 260 4.58 13.61 15.38
N LYS A 261 5.57 14.09 16.16
CA LYS A 261 6.40 13.21 17.02
C LYS A 261 5.56 12.49 18.07
N GLN A 262 4.61 13.18 18.69
CA GLN A 262 3.68 12.59 19.67
C GLN A 262 2.76 11.56 19.01
N LEU A 263 2.18 11.87 17.85
CA LEU A 263 1.38 10.92 17.08
C LEU A 263 2.20 9.71 16.64
N GLY A 264 3.46 9.90 16.24
CA GLY A 264 4.38 8.82 15.91
C GLY A 264 4.58 7.84 17.08
N LEU A 265 4.71 8.36 18.30
CA LEU A 265 4.83 7.52 19.50
C LEU A 265 3.54 6.72 19.77
N VAL A 266 2.38 7.36 19.66
CA VAL A 266 1.08 6.69 19.82
C VAL A 266 0.90 5.60 18.76
N GLN A 267 1.24 5.91 17.50
CA GLN A 267 1.17 4.94 16.41
C GLN A 267 2.11 3.76 16.60
N PHE A 268 3.31 3.99 17.12
CA PHE A 268 4.26 2.91 17.41
C PHE A 268 3.63 1.89 18.37
N PHE A 269 3.05 2.31 19.49
CA PHE A 269 2.43 1.40 20.44
C PHE A 269 1.15 0.75 19.90
N SER A 270 0.35 1.48 19.14
CA SER A 270 -0.86 0.94 18.50
C SER A 270 -0.52 -0.15 17.50
N TRP A 271 0.47 0.09 16.64
CA TRP A 271 0.92 -0.90 15.66
C TRP A 271 1.63 -2.09 16.32
N PHE A 272 2.38 -1.85 17.40
CA PHE A 272 3.00 -2.93 18.16
C PHE A 272 1.94 -3.89 18.72
N ALA A 273 0.87 -3.36 19.33
CA ALA A 273 -0.22 -4.16 19.85
C ALA A 273 -0.98 -4.93 18.75
N LEU A 274 -1.30 -4.26 17.63
CA LEU A 274 -1.98 -4.89 16.48
C LEU A 274 -1.13 -5.97 15.83
N PHE A 275 0.15 -5.72 15.65
CA PHE A 275 1.08 -6.69 15.05
C PHE A 275 1.25 -7.92 15.95
N SER A 276 1.40 -7.71 17.26
CA SER A 276 1.46 -8.81 18.22
C SER A 276 0.18 -9.66 18.16
N MET A 277 -0.98 -9.03 18.11
CA MET A 277 -2.25 -9.73 17.93
C MET A 277 -2.26 -10.56 16.65
N TRP A 278 -1.88 -10.00 15.50
CA TRP A 278 -1.88 -10.72 14.22
C TRP A 278 -0.93 -11.91 14.18
N VAL A 279 0.29 -11.73 14.70
CA VAL A 279 1.31 -12.81 14.69
C VAL A 279 0.88 -13.98 15.56
N PHE A 280 0.31 -13.72 16.75
CA PHE A 280 -0.01 -14.77 17.70
C PHE A 280 -1.44 -15.34 17.58
N THR A 281 -2.37 -14.64 16.91
CA THR A 281 -3.75 -15.13 16.75
C THR A 281 -3.87 -16.14 15.59
N THR A 282 -2.98 -16.10 14.60
CA THR A 282 -3.01 -17.02 13.46
C THR A 282 -2.52 -18.45 13.78
N ASP A 283 -1.85 -18.63 14.91
CA ASP A 283 -1.32 -19.93 15.36
C ASP A 283 -2.14 -20.56 16.51
N ALA A 284 -3.21 -19.91 16.96
CA ALA A 284 -4.16 -20.40 17.95
C ALA A 284 -5.37 -21.06 17.27
#